data_da7c7418ee138af9d290a8aff1088e86
#
_entry.id   da7c7418ee138af9d290a8aff1088e86
#
_cell.length_a   1.000
_cell.length_b   1.000
_cell.length_c   1.000
_cell.angle_alpha   90.00
_cell.angle_beta   90.00
_cell.angle_gamma   90.00
#
_symmetry.space_group_name_H-M   'P 1'
#
loop_
_entity.id
_entity.type
_entity.pdbx_description
1 polymer ?
#
loop_
_entity_poly.entity_id
_entity_poly.type
_entity_poly.pdbx_seq_one_letter_code
_entity_poly.pdbx_strand_id
1 'polypeptide(L)'
;MEFKSLKNIETSFKQIRLFGIVFVVMCTLITGYAVWNSYTFAEAQRQKIYVLDGGKSLMLALSQDLTQNRPVEAREHVKRFHELFFTLSPDKNAIESNIKRSLFLADKSAFNYYRDLSEKGYYNRIISGNISQTIRIDSVSCNFDVYPYAVATYARQMIIRESSVTERSLVTCCRLLNAVRSDNNPHGFMMESFEITENKDLNTIKR
;
A
#
# COMPACT_ATOMS: atom_id res chain seq x y z
N MET A 1 18.42 83.48 1.97
CA MET A 1 17.31 82.53 2.24
C MET A 1 17.27 81.34 1.29
N GLU A 2 17.90 81.38 0.12
CA GLU A 2 17.83 80.30 -0.93
C GLU A 2 18.54 78.99 -0.59
N PHE A 3 19.69 79.06 0.11
CA PHE A 3 20.44 77.85 0.48
C PHE A 3 19.73 76.92 1.47
N LYS A 4 18.81 77.40 2.28
CA LYS A 4 18.00 76.59 3.21
C LYS A 4 16.91 75.87 2.50
N SER A 5 16.33 76.41 1.42
CA SER A 5 15.28 75.76 0.62
C SER A 5 15.84 74.66 -0.26
N LEU A 6 17.04 74.84 -0.83
CA LEU A 6 17.71 73.81 -1.63
C LEU A 6 18.09 72.57 -0.80
N LYS A 7 18.59 72.78 0.42
CA LYS A 7 18.92 71.68 1.33
C LYS A 7 17.69 70.92 1.81
N ASN A 8 16.55 71.60 1.93
CA ASN A 8 15.27 70.99 2.27
C ASN A 8 14.70 70.07 1.11
N ILE A 9 14.89 70.52 -0.13
CA ILE A 9 14.46 69.79 -1.33
C ILE A 9 15.31 68.52 -1.49
N GLU A 10 16.63 68.63 -1.25
CA GLU A 10 17.52 67.46 -1.40
C GLU A 10 17.25 66.38 -0.31
N THR A 11 16.96 66.79 0.92
CA THR A 11 16.57 65.90 2.01
C THR A 11 15.20 65.25 1.76
N SER A 12 14.23 66.03 1.26
CA SER A 12 12.91 65.50 0.88
C SER A 12 13.01 64.46 -0.25
N PHE A 13 13.87 64.70 -1.24
CA PHE A 13 14.09 63.79 -2.35
C PHE A 13 14.74 62.48 -1.88
N LYS A 14 15.71 62.53 -0.96
CA LYS A 14 16.32 61.34 -0.36
C LYS A 14 15.31 60.55 0.45
N GLN A 15 14.42 61.22 1.21
CA GLN A 15 13.35 60.54 1.97
C GLN A 15 12.32 59.89 1.07
N ILE A 16 11.88 60.56 -0.01
CA ILE A 16 10.95 59.98 -1.00
C ILE A 16 11.57 58.75 -1.70
N ARG A 17 12.85 58.84 -2.05
CA ARG A 17 13.58 57.72 -2.66
C ARG A 17 13.69 56.50 -1.70
N LEU A 18 14.04 56.79 -0.42
CA LEU A 18 14.10 55.74 0.62
C LEU A 18 12.74 55.10 0.82
N PHE A 19 11.68 55.90 0.93
CA PHE A 19 10.32 55.41 1.08
C PHE A 19 9.91 54.53 -0.13
N GLY A 20 10.23 54.97 -1.37
CA GLY A 20 9.96 54.16 -2.56
C GLY A 20 10.68 52.82 -2.57
N ILE A 21 11.96 52.80 -2.13
CA ILE A 21 12.71 51.52 -2.04
C ILE A 21 12.09 50.60 -0.99
N VAL A 22 11.80 51.15 0.22
CA VAL A 22 11.18 50.36 1.30
C VAL A 22 9.81 49.82 0.87
N PHE A 23 9.01 50.63 0.18
CA PHE A 23 7.71 50.23 -0.34
C PHE A 23 7.83 49.10 -1.35
N VAL A 24 8.77 49.19 -2.31
CA VAL A 24 9.01 48.10 -3.30
C VAL A 24 9.45 46.80 -2.63
N VAL A 25 10.37 46.90 -1.65
CA VAL A 25 10.82 45.73 -0.88
C VAL A 25 9.66 45.10 -0.11
N MET A 26 8.81 45.90 0.52
CA MET A 26 7.65 45.42 1.24
C MET A 26 6.64 44.73 0.32
N CYS A 27 6.36 45.31 -0.87
CA CYS A 27 5.49 44.69 -1.86
C CYS A 27 6.05 43.36 -2.37
N THR A 28 7.36 43.26 -2.62
CA THR A 28 7.99 42.01 -3.07
C THR A 28 7.92 40.90 -2.01
N LEU A 29 8.11 41.24 -0.73
CA LEU A 29 7.99 40.31 0.39
C LEU A 29 6.56 39.79 0.54
N ILE A 30 5.56 40.69 0.48
CA ILE A 30 4.13 40.33 0.57
C ILE A 30 3.75 39.42 -0.61
N THR A 31 4.17 39.77 -1.82
CA THR A 31 3.89 38.97 -3.01
C THR A 31 4.56 37.58 -2.92
N GLY A 32 5.82 37.54 -2.49
CA GLY A 32 6.53 36.26 -2.30
C GLY A 32 5.85 35.39 -1.26
N TYR A 33 5.43 35.98 -0.14
CA TYR A 33 4.67 35.24 0.88
C TYR A 33 3.31 34.74 0.37
N ALA A 34 2.57 35.56 -0.37
CA ALA A 34 1.28 35.17 -0.94
C ALA A 34 1.41 34.02 -1.94
N VAL A 35 2.43 34.07 -2.82
CA VAL A 35 2.72 32.99 -3.77
C VAL A 35 3.11 31.71 -3.04
N TRP A 36 3.99 31.80 -2.04
CA TRP A 36 4.38 30.65 -1.23
C TRP A 36 3.18 30.02 -0.54
N ASN A 37 2.35 30.81 0.12
CA ASN A 37 1.15 30.33 0.82
C ASN A 37 0.12 29.74 -0.15
N SER A 38 -0.05 30.34 -1.33
CA SER A 38 -0.92 29.81 -2.39
C SER A 38 -0.43 28.47 -2.91
N TYR A 39 0.89 28.31 -3.08
CA TYR A 39 1.48 27.06 -3.54
C TYR A 39 1.30 25.95 -2.50
N THR A 40 1.60 26.22 -1.23
CA THR A 40 1.42 25.24 -0.15
C THR A 40 -0.05 24.85 0.03
N PHE A 41 -0.97 25.80 -0.11
CA PHE A 41 -2.41 25.53 -0.07
C PHE A 41 -2.87 24.69 -1.25
N ALA A 42 -2.40 24.98 -2.47
CA ALA A 42 -2.73 24.20 -3.66
C ALA A 42 -2.23 22.76 -3.56
N GLU A 43 -1.03 22.54 -3.02
CA GLU A 43 -0.48 21.20 -2.77
C GLU A 43 -1.34 20.42 -1.76
N ALA A 44 -1.74 21.05 -0.66
CA ALA A 44 -2.63 20.46 0.34
C ALA A 44 -4.04 20.13 -0.22
N GLN A 45 -4.54 20.90 -1.19
CA GLN A 45 -5.84 20.65 -1.82
C GLN A 45 -5.80 19.52 -2.86
N ARG A 46 -4.67 19.33 -3.54
CA ARG A 46 -4.50 18.21 -4.50
C ARG A 46 -4.64 16.83 -3.84
N GLN A 47 -4.41 16.75 -2.55
CA GLN A 47 -4.52 15.51 -1.79
C GLN A 47 -5.95 15.20 -1.32
N LYS A 48 -6.92 16.11 -1.53
CA LYS A 48 -8.31 15.89 -1.13
C LYS A 48 -9.13 15.28 -2.25
N ILE A 49 -9.59 14.05 -2.06
CA ILE A 49 -10.50 13.37 -2.98
C ILE A 49 -11.93 13.60 -2.50
N TYR A 50 -12.76 14.22 -3.31
CA TYR A 50 -14.17 14.38 -3.06
C TYR A 50 -14.93 13.21 -3.69
N VAL A 51 -15.57 12.38 -2.88
CA VAL A 51 -16.45 11.30 -3.37
C VAL A 51 -17.89 11.80 -3.36
N LEU A 52 -18.52 11.83 -4.53
CA LEU A 52 -19.96 12.10 -4.69
C LEU A 52 -20.71 10.77 -4.48
N ASP A 53 -21.40 10.66 -3.36
CA ASP A 53 -22.33 9.56 -3.12
C ASP A 53 -23.74 9.98 -3.58
N GLY A 54 -24.18 9.45 -4.73
CA GLY A 54 -25.55 9.56 -5.24
C GLY A 54 -26.14 10.98 -5.31
N GLY A 55 -25.32 12.04 -5.34
CA GLY A 55 -25.78 13.43 -5.53
C GLY A 55 -26.38 14.09 -4.28
N LYS A 56 -26.25 13.52 -3.08
CA LYS A 56 -26.91 14.06 -1.86
C LYS A 56 -26.00 14.47 -0.72
N SER A 57 -24.73 14.12 -0.67
CA SER A 57 -23.80 14.67 0.31
C SER A 57 -22.37 14.65 -0.19
N LEU A 58 -21.68 15.78 -0.05
CA LEU A 58 -20.23 15.86 -0.16
C LEU A 58 -19.63 15.22 1.10
N MET A 59 -19.31 13.95 1.07
CA MET A 59 -18.46 13.36 2.10
C MET A 59 -17.02 13.78 1.82
N LEU A 60 -16.45 14.56 2.73
CA LEU A 60 -15.01 14.79 2.75
C LEU A 60 -14.35 13.45 3.08
N ALA A 61 -13.96 12.70 2.07
CA ALA A 61 -13.07 11.59 2.30
C ALA A 61 -11.76 12.21 2.83
N LEU A 62 -11.43 11.96 4.07
CA LEU A 62 -10.11 12.26 4.63
C LEU A 62 -9.09 11.62 3.68
N SER A 63 -8.44 12.46 2.88
CA SER A 63 -7.28 12.02 2.11
C SER A 63 -6.18 11.78 3.15
N GLN A 64 -6.14 10.56 3.65
CA GLN A 64 -4.96 10.11 4.35
C GLN A 64 -3.81 10.14 3.35
N ASP A 65 -2.70 10.69 3.79
CA ASP A 65 -1.47 10.78 3.02
C ASP A 65 -1.19 9.42 2.36
N LEU A 66 -1.09 9.38 1.04
CA LEU A 66 -0.85 8.15 0.27
C LEU A 66 0.35 7.38 0.82
N THR A 67 1.35 8.09 1.36
CA THR A 67 2.54 7.50 1.97
C THR A 67 2.22 6.75 3.27
N GLN A 68 1.24 7.18 4.05
CA GLN A 68 0.84 6.52 5.30
C GLN A 68 -0.02 5.28 5.05
N ASN A 69 -0.78 5.25 3.97
CA ASN A 69 -1.66 4.12 3.62
C ASN A 69 -0.92 2.98 2.93
N ARG A 70 0.17 3.26 2.22
CA ARG A 70 0.93 2.24 1.47
C ARG A 70 1.37 1.04 2.33
N PRO A 71 1.88 1.21 3.57
CA PRO A 71 2.23 0.08 4.42
C PRO A 71 1.03 -0.80 4.81
N VAL A 72 -0.15 -0.22 4.98
CA VAL A 72 -1.38 -0.97 5.30
C VAL A 72 -1.86 -1.73 4.08
N GLU A 73 -1.91 -1.06 2.91
CA GLU A 73 -2.25 -1.68 1.63
C GLU A 73 -1.31 -2.83 1.26
N ALA A 74 -0.01 -2.68 1.52
CA ALA A 74 0.98 -3.72 1.27
C ALA A 74 0.74 -4.97 2.13
N ARG A 75 0.49 -4.79 3.43
CA ARG A 75 0.15 -5.90 4.33
C ARG A 75 -1.15 -6.58 3.93
N GLU A 76 -2.16 -5.82 3.54
CA GLU A 76 -3.44 -6.37 3.09
C GLU A 76 -3.29 -7.13 1.77
N HIS A 77 -2.50 -6.63 0.83
CA HIS A 77 -2.18 -7.32 -0.41
C HIS A 77 -1.56 -8.71 -0.15
N VAL A 78 -0.58 -8.78 0.75
CA VAL A 78 0.08 -10.03 1.13
C VAL A 78 -0.89 -10.98 1.82
N LYS A 79 -1.70 -10.49 2.76
CA LYS A 79 -2.75 -11.29 3.42
C LYS A 79 -3.71 -11.87 2.40
N ARG A 80 -4.21 -11.03 1.49
CA ARG A 80 -5.17 -11.45 0.46
C ARG A 80 -4.61 -12.52 -0.44
N PHE A 81 -3.33 -12.40 -0.85
CA PHE A 81 -2.66 -13.46 -1.59
C PHE A 81 -2.66 -14.78 -0.83
N HIS A 82 -2.21 -14.78 0.43
CA HIS A 82 -2.11 -15.98 1.24
C HIS A 82 -3.48 -16.62 1.51
N GLU A 83 -4.50 -15.83 1.80
CA GLU A 83 -5.87 -16.30 1.98
C GLU A 83 -6.39 -17.02 0.72
N LEU A 84 -6.20 -16.42 -0.45
CA LEU A 84 -6.64 -17.02 -1.70
C LEU A 84 -5.81 -18.26 -2.07
N PHE A 85 -4.50 -18.23 -1.85
CA PHE A 85 -3.59 -19.28 -2.29
C PHE A 85 -3.65 -20.53 -1.40
N PHE A 86 -3.82 -20.34 -0.09
CA PHE A 86 -3.73 -21.43 0.89
C PHE A 86 -5.06 -21.85 1.52
N THR A 87 -6.18 -21.18 1.20
CA THR A 87 -7.50 -21.67 1.60
C THR A 87 -8.04 -22.57 0.51
N LEU A 88 -8.12 -23.86 0.82
CA LEU A 88 -8.50 -24.91 -0.12
C LEU A 88 -9.70 -25.68 0.43
N SER A 89 -10.74 -25.80 -0.38
CA SER A 89 -11.88 -26.68 -0.16
C SER A 89 -11.75 -27.92 -1.06
N PRO A 90 -12.43 -29.06 -0.77
CA PRO A 90 -12.40 -30.25 -1.61
C PRO A 90 -13.26 -30.09 -2.88
N ASP A 91 -13.19 -28.93 -3.51
CA ASP A 91 -13.89 -28.55 -4.74
C ASP A 91 -12.88 -28.01 -5.75
N LYS A 92 -12.81 -28.68 -6.91
CA LYS A 92 -11.89 -28.32 -7.99
C LYS A 92 -12.11 -26.87 -8.47
N ASN A 93 -13.36 -26.48 -8.70
CA ASN A 93 -13.68 -25.17 -9.25
C ASN A 93 -13.33 -24.04 -8.25
N ALA A 94 -13.58 -24.27 -6.96
CA ALA A 94 -13.22 -23.34 -5.91
C ALA A 94 -11.70 -23.18 -5.79
N ILE A 95 -10.93 -24.28 -5.85
CA ILE A 95 -9.47 -24.26 -5.84
C ILE A 95 -8.95 -23.45 -7.04
N GLU A 96 -9.37 -23.81 -8.27
CA GLU A 96 -8.91 -23.14 -9.49
C GLU A 96 -9.24 -21.65 -9.49
N SER A 97 -10.44 -21.27 -9.06
CA SER A 97 -10.86 -19.87 -8.94
C SER A 97 -10.00 -19.09 -7.95
N ASN A 98 -9.77 -19.62 -6.75
CA ASN A 98 -8.97 -18.98 -5.73
C ASN A 98 -7.51 -18.84 -6.17
N ILE A 99 -6.92 -19.89 -6.71
CA ILE A 99 -5.55 -19.87 -7.25
C ILE A 99 -5.44 -18.82 -8.37
N LYS A 100 -6.35 -18.85 -9.36
CA LYS A 100 -6.34 -17.87 -10.45
C LYS A 100 -6.36 -16.43 -9.92
N ARG A 101 -7.19 -16.15 -8.92
CA ARG A 101 -7.28 -14.82 -8.30
C ARG A 101 -6.02 -14.45 -7.54
N SER A 102 -5.38 -15.39 -6.83
CA SER A 102 -4.12 -15.13 -6.13
C SER A 102 -2.98 -14.83 -7.09
N LEU A 103 -2.93 -15.49 -8.24
CA LEU A 103 -1.87 -15.28 -9.24
C LEU A 103 -1.91 -13.91 -9.92
N PHE A 104 -3.01 -13.14 -9.83
CA PHE A 104 -3.00 -11.71 -10.21
C PHE A 104 -2.21 -10.82 -9.25
N LEU A 105 -1.92 -11.32 -8.04
CA LEU A 105 -1.24 -10.59 -6.98
C LEU A 105 0.26 -10.91 -6.91
N ALA A 106 0.73 -11.91 -7.66
CA ALA A 106 2.10 -12.40 -7.60
C ALA A 106 2.67 -12.70 -9.00
N ASP A 107 3.97 -12.82 -9.06
CA ASP A 107 4.73 -13.13 -10.27
C ASP A 107 4.80 -14.64 -10.58
N LYS A 108 5.71 -14.99 -11.50
CA LYS A 108 5.96 -16.38 -11.91
C LYS A 108 6.40 -17.31 -10.76
N SER A 109 6.96 -16.79 -9.67
CA SER A 109 7.44 -17.63 -8.56
C SER A 109 6.28 -18.36 -7.88
N ALA A 110 5.17 -17.66 -7.63
CA ALA A 110 3.95 -18.25 -7.08
C ALA A 110 3.30 -19.23 -8.07
N PHE A 111 3.30 -18.92 -9.37
CA PHE A 111 2.82 -19.83 -10.40
C PHE A 111 3.65 -21.11 -10.47
N ASN A 112 4.97 -21.01 -10.40
CA ASN A 112 5.86 -22.18 -10.39
C ASN A 112 5.57 -23.06 -9.17
N TYR A 113 5.40 -22.47 -8.00
CA TYR A 113 5.05 -23.20 -6.78
C TYR A 113 3.69 -23.93 -6.94
N TYR A 114 2.68 -23.25 -7.46
CA TYR A 114 1.38 -23.87 -7.78
C TYR A 114 1.54 -25.05 -8.72
N ARG A 115 2.30 -24.88 -9.81
CA ARG A 115 2.54 -25.94 -10.79
C ARG A 115 3.22 -27.16 -10.16
N ASP A 116 4.25 -26.94 -9.36
CA ASP A 116 4.98 -28.02 -8.68
C ASP A 116 4.06 -28.83 -7.73
N LEU A 117 3.18 -28.13 -6.99
CA LEU A 117 2.16 -28.80 -6.17
C LEU A 117 1.15 -29.59 -7.01
N SER A 118 0.73 -29.03 -8.13
CA SER A 118 -0.21 -29.68 -9.05
C SER A 118 0.38 -30.94 -9.66
N GLU A 119 1.63 -30.88 -10.14
CA GLU A 119 2.37 -32.02 -10.70
C GLU A 119 2.59 -33.12 -9.66
N LYS A 120 2.80 -32.76 -8.39
CA LYS A 120 2.88 -33.70 -7.25
C LYS A 120 1.51 -34.27 -6.83
N GLY A 121 0.43 -33.89 -7.52
CA GLY A 121 -0.94 -34.35 -7.23
C GLY A 121 -1.51 -33.84 -5.91
N TYR A 122 -1.00 -32.72 -5.40
CA TYR A 122 -1.41 -32.16 -4.10
C TYR A 122 -2.91 -31.82 -4.08
N TYR A 123 -3.39 -31.12 -5.08
CA TYR A 123 -4.80 -30.70 -5.16
C TYR A 123 -5.74 -31.89 -5.37
N ASN A 124 -5.32 -32.91 -6.13
CA ASN A 124 -6.09 -34.14 -6.30
C ASN A 124 -6.27 -34.89 -4.96
N ARG A 125 -5.21 -34.89 -4.10
CA ARG A 125 -5.33 -35.49 -2.76
C ARG A 125 -6.26 -34.68 -1.84
N ILE A 126 -6.30 -33.35 -1.95
CA ILE A 126 -7.25 -32.50 -1.25
C ILE A 126 -8.68 -32.87 -1.59
N ILE A 127 -8.97 -32.99 -2.89
CA ILE A 127 -10.32 -33.31 -3.40
C ILE A 127 -10.72 -34.75 -3.02
N SER A 128 -9.89 -35.76 -3.36
CA SER A 128 -10.20 -37.15 -3.12
C SER A 128 -10.26 -37.52 -1.63
N GLY A 129 -9.47 -36.86 -0.81
CA GLY A 129 -9.46 -37.03 0.64
C GLY A 129 -10.48 -36.21 1.40
N ASN A 130 -11.36 -35.46 0.70
CA ASN A 130 -12.33 -34.54 1.30
C ASN A 130 -11.68 -33.65 2.36
N ILE A 131 -10.50 -33.08 2.05
CA ILE A 131 -9.68 -32.28 2.95
C ILE A 131 -10.04 -30.80 2.80
N SER A 132 -10.29 -30.12 3.91
CA SER A 132 -10.39 -28.65 3.93
C SER A 132 -9.14 -28.06 4.57
N GLN A 133 -8.58 -27.05 3.95
CA GLN A 133 -7.44 -26.30 4.48
C GLN A 133 -7.82 -24.83 4.61
N THR A 134 -7.60 -24.27 5.78
CA THR A 134 -7.74 -22.83 6.03
C THR A 134 -6.43 -22.24 6.49
N ILE A 135 -6.25 -20.95 6.31
CA ILE A 135 -5.08 -20.23 6.78
C ILE A 135 -5.50 -19.11 7.75
N ARG A 136 -4.71 -18.92 8.77
CA ARG A 136 -4.78 -17.76 9.66
C ARG A 136 -3.43 -17.06 9.66
N ILE A 137 -3.41 -15.79 9.28
CA ILE A 137 -2.20 -14.98 9.24
C ILE A 137 -2.01 -14.37 10.61
N ASP A 138 -0.90 -14.69 11.26
CA ASP A 138 -0.56 -14.17 12.57
C ASP A 138 0.12 -12.79 12.45
N SER A 139 1.07 -12.64 11.50
CA SER A 139 1.73 -11.35 11.26
C SER A 139 2.29 -11.24 9.84
N VAL A 140 2.37 -10.02 9.34
CA VAL A 140 3.06 -9.64 8.09
C VAL A 140 4.05 -8.54 8.42
N SER A 141 5.33 -8.86 8.34
CA SER A 141 6.42 -7.91 8.52
C SER A 141 6.90 -7.42 7.17
N CYS A 142 6.80 -6.12 6.92
CA CYS A 142 7.27 -5.48 5.69
C CYS A 142 8.35 -4.47 6.03
N ASN A 143 9.49 -4.57 5.36
CA ASN A 143 10.54 -3.55 5.43
C ASN A 143 10.37 -2.58 4.27
N PHE A 144 10.07 -1.31 4.59
CA PHE A 144 9.86 -0.25 3.61
C PHE A 144 11.10 0.65 3.40
N ASP A 145 12.21 0.38 4.11
CA ASP A 145 13.41 1.21 4.03
C ASP A 145 14.16 1.02 2.71
N VAL A 146 14.07 -0.18 2.12
CA VAL A 146 14.75 -0.54 0.89
C VAL A 146 13.77 -1.13 -0.13
N TYR A 147 13.80 -0.61 -1.34
CA TYR A 147 12.99 -1.11 -2.46
C TYR A 147 13.80 -2.08 -3.35
N PRO A 148 13.24 -3.22 -3.79
CA PRO A 148 11.91 -3.79 -3.50
C PRO A 148 11.71 -4.16 -2.03
N TYR A 149 10.48 -3.96 -1.52
CA TYR A 149 10.18 -4.13 -0.10
C TYR A 149 10.25 -5.61 0.30
N ALA A 150 11.12 -5.94 1.23
CA ALA A 150 11.21 -7.30 1.75
C ALA A 150 10.04 -7.58 2.70
N VAL A 151 9.40 -8.74 2.52
CA VAL A 151 8.24 -9.16 3.32
C VAL A 151 8.45 -10.56 3.85
N ALA A 152 8.18 -10.73 5.15
CA ALA A 152 8.06 -12.03 5.81
C ALA A 152 6.64 -12.19 6.37
N THR A 153 6.00 -13.32 6.09
CA THR A 153 4.64 -13.62 6.57
C THR A 153 4.69 -14.85 7.47
N TYR A 154 4.10 -14.71 8.64
CA TYR A 154 3.94 -15.79 9.63
C TYR A 154 2.46 -16.15 9.71
N ALA A 155 2.16 -17.42 9.48
CA ALA A 155 0.80 -17.92 9.44
C ALA A 155 0.69 -19.34 9.98
N ARG A 156 -0.54 -19.75 10.28
CA ARG A 156 -0.88 -21.13 10.62
C ARG A 156 -1.94 -21.65 9.68
N GLN A 157 -1.74 -22.86 9.21
CA GLN A 157 -2.69 -23.61 8.40
C GLN A 157 -3.40 -24.65 9.26
N MET A 158 -4.72 -24.72 9.11
CA MET A 158 -5.53 -25.79 9.71
C MET A 158 -5.94 -26.74 8.59
N ILE A 159 -5.44 -27.97 8.65
CA ILE A 159 -5.74 -29.04 7.69
C ILE A 159 -6.74 -29.97 8.34
N ILE A 160 -7.97 -29.90 7.88
CA ILE A 160 -9.12 -30.62 8.44
C ILE A 160 -9.40 -31.84 7.56
N ARG A 161 -9.23 -33.03 8.14
CA ARG A 161 -9.56 -34.33 7.56
C ARG A 161 -10.73 -34.97 8.32
N GLU A 162 -11.31 -35.96 7.77
CA GLU A 162 -12.38 -36.71 8.45
C GLU A 162 -11.95 -37.25 9.82
N SER A 163 -10.74 -37.82 9.91
CA SER A 163 -10.21 -38.46 11.12
C SER A 163 -9.32 -37.57 12.01
N SER A 164 -8.91 -36.39 11.53
CA SER A 164 -7.94 -35.57 12.26
C SER A 164 -7.92 -34.13 11.80
N VAL A 165 -7.47 -33.24 12.72
CA VAL A 165 -7.17 -31.84 12.44
C VAL A 165 -5.69 -31.61 12.72
N THR A 166 -4.96 -31.14 11.71
CA THR A 166 -3.53 -30.81 11.84
C THR A 166 -3.34 -29.31 11.76
N GLU A 167 -2.71 -28.73 12.77
CA GLU A 167 -2.21 -27.36 12.74
C GLU A 167 -0.76 -27.38 12.24
N ARG A 168 -0.45 -26.50 11.27
CA ARG A 168 0.85 -26.43 10.60
C ARG A 168 1.34 -25.00 10.57
N SER A 169 2.63 -24.77 10.91
CA SER A 169 3.28 -23.48 10.69
C SER A 169 3.51 -23.23 9.21
N LEU A 170 3.38 -21.98 8.81
CA LEU A 170 3.74 -21.51 7.47
C LEU A 170 4.48 -20.19 7.61
N VAL A 171 5.73 -20.17 7.16
CA VAL A 171 6.50 -18.94 7.04
C VAL A 171 6.87 -18.76 5.56
N THR A 172 6.57 -17.59 5.03
CA THR A 172 6.88 -17.26 3.64
C THR A 172 7.65 -15.97 3.56
N CYS A 173 8.51 -15.85 2.55
CA CYS A 173 9.22 -14.64 2.20
C CYS A 173 8.91 -14.24 0.76
N CYS A 174 8.88 -12.94 0.50
CA CYS A 174 8.74 -12.40 -0.84
C CYS A 174 9.27 -10.97 -0.89
N ARG A 175 9.31 -10.40 -2.09
CA ARG A 175 9.55 -8.98 -2.32
C ARG A 175 8.28 -8.35 -2.88
N LEU A 176 7.96 -7.13 -2.47
CA LEU A 176 6.86 -6.37 -3.04
C LEU A 176 7.40 -5.28 -3.95
N LEU A 177 6.86 -5.26 -5.17
CA LEU A 177 7.06 -4.19 -6.14
C LEU A 177 5.78 -3.37 -6.27
N ASN A 178 5.94 -2.10 -6.64
CA ASN A 178 4.80 -1.28 -7.04
C ASN A 178 4.32 -1.73 -8.43
N ALA A 179 3.02 -1.89 -8.58
CA ALA A 179 2.37 -2.26 -9.83
C ALA A 179 1.21 -1.30 -10.13
N VAL A 180 0.71 -1.34 -11.34
CA VAL A 180 -0.50 -0.59 -11.71
C VAL A 180 -1.72 -1.21 -11.03
N ARG A 181 -2.58 -0.37 -10.46
CA ARG A 181 -3.85 -0.79 -9.87
C ARG A 181 -4.82 -1.24 -10.95
N SER A 182 -5.55 -2.30 -10.66
CA SER A 182 -6.62 -2.84 -11.50
C SER A 182 -7.69 -3.50 -10.64
N ASP A 183 -8.83 -3.86 -11.23
CA ASP A 183 -9.91 -4.55 -10.51
C ASP A 183 -9.45 -5.86 -9.87
N ASN A 184 -8.48 -6.55 -10.49
CA ASN A 184 -7.89 -7.78 -9.94
C ASN A 184 -6.73 -7.52 -8.96
N ASN A 185 -6.19 -6.30 -8.94
CA ASN A 185 -5.07 -5.88 -8.09
C ASN A 185 -5.30 -4.45 -7.56
N PRO A 186 -6.25 -4.26 -6.63
CA PRO A 186 -6.65 -2.91 -6.19
C PRO A 186 -5.56 -2.19 -5.39
N HIS A 187 -4.68 -2.92 -4.68
CA HIS A 187 -3.61 -2.32 -3.89
C HIS A 187 -2.41 -1.86 -4.74
N GLY A 188 -2.28 -2.37 -6.00
CA GLY A 188 -1.19 -2.01 -6.90
C GLY A 188 0.18 -2.41 -6.38
N PHE A 189 0.28 -3.67 -5.92
CA PHE A 189 1.54 -4.34 -5.60
C PHE A 189 1.66 -5.64 -6.40
N MET A 190 2.89 -6.11 -6.56
CA MET A 190 3.21 -7.41 -7.13
C MET A 190 4.16 -8.13 -6.18
N MET A 191 3.78 -9.33 -5.76
CA MET A 191 4.68 -10.19 -5.00
C MET A 191 5.65 -10.89 -5.95
N GLU A 192 6.95 -10.73 -5.71
CA GLU A 192 8.03 -11.34 -6.48
C GLU A 192 8.88 -12.25 -5.60
N SER A 193 9.49 -13.27 -6.21
CA SER A 193 10.37 -14.20 -5.50
C SER A 193 9.70 -14.85 -4.30
N PHE A 194 8.45 -15.29 -4.47
CA PHE A 194 7.69 -15.99 -3.43
C PHE A 194 8.35 -17.32 -3.09
N GLU A 195 8.65 -17.51 -1.80
CA GLU A 195 9.29 -18.70 -1.27
C GLU A 195 8.67 -19.07 0.10
N ILE A 196 8.54 -20.38 0.34
CA ILE A 196 8.17 -20.91 1.64
C ILE A 196 9.44 -21.33 2.37
N THR A 197 9.71 -20.66 3.48
CA THR A 197 10.89 -20.92 4.31
C THR A 197 10.62 -21.94 5.41
N GLU A 198 9.38 -22.03 5.89
CA GLU A 198 8.98 -23.04 6.86
C GLU A 198 7.55 -23.52 6.60
N ASN A 199 7.36 -24.85 6.72
CA ASN A 199 6.04 -25.50 6.64
C ASN A 199 6.09 -26.81 7.43
N LYS A 200 5.81 -26.73 8.76
CA LYS A 200 5.94 -27.85 9.69
C LYS A 200 4.64 -28.11 10.43
N ASP A 201 4.32 -29.39 10.64
CA ASP A 201 3.20 -29.78 11.49
C ASP A 201 3.53 -29.45 12.95
N LEU A 202 2.69 -28.67 13.60
CA LEU A 202 2.82 -28.26 14.99
C LEU A 202 2.09 -29.22 15.92
N ASN A 203 0.83 -29.53 15.60
CA ASN A 203 -0.03 -30.40 16.40
C ASN A 203 -1.02 -31.14 15.51
N THR A 204 -1.36 -32.37 15.89
CA THR A 204 -2.41 -33.15 15.22
C THR A 204 -3.34 -33.76 16.27
N ILE A 205 -4.59 -33.38 16.20
CA ILE A 205 -5.66 -33.88 17.07
C ILE A 205 -6.50 -34.87 16.28
N LYS A 206 -6.68 -36.07 16.80
CA LYS A 206 -7.62 -37.07 16.25
C LYS A 206 -9.05 -36.65 16.60
N ARG A 207 -9.94 -36.80 15.67
CA ARG A 207 -11.39 -36.58 15.83
C ARG A 207 -12.08 -37.84 16.33
#